data_1d3ffe0945f4112a4a6ad2f1a5491e60
#
_entry.id   1d3ffe0945f4112a4a6ad2f1a5491e60
#
_cell.length_a   1.000
_cell.length_b   1.000
_cell.length_c   1.000
_cell.angle_alpha   90.00
_cell.angle_beta   90.00
_cell.angle_gamma   90.00
#
_symmetry.space_group_name_H-M   'P 1'
#
loop_
_entity.id
_entity.type
_entity.pdbx_description
1 polymer ?
#
loop_
_entity_poly.entity_id
_entity_poly.type
_entity_poly.pdbx_seq_one_letter_code
_entity_poly.pdbx_strand_id
1 'polypeptide(L)'
;MQTQPRHLSKPHRQTAKFTACALGVAALVAAGAAHSAEVEVLHYWTSGGEAKSAQVLKQMLEEKGDTWKDFAVAGGGGGNAMTALKTRVIAGNPPAAAQIKGPAIQEWGDEGVLLSIDDVAKSEGWDKLIPPQISSIMKYKGQYVAAPVNVHRVNWLWINADALKKVNAQAPATWDEFFKTADALQKAGITPVAIGGQSWQQAETFETVALGVGGAAFYKKAFVQLDQATLKGPTMVKALETFKKIKAYTDKGQTGRDWNMATGMVISGKAAMQFMGDWAKGEFSVANKVPGKDYLCVPGPGSQNAYTFNVDSFAFFKVKSPDVEKGQKDLASLLLSPKFQEIFNLNKGSIPVRQGMDLSKFDACAHRSAADFTSSQAKGTLVPSWAHDMVVTPAVEGAFYDVLGNYWNDDNETAQEAADKLAVAAKTQ
;
A
#
# COMPACT_ATOMS: atom_id res chain seq x y z
N MET A 1 -68.21 -37.61 -50.29
CA MET A 1 -69.03 -38.77 -49.97
C MET A 1 -69.20 -38.83 -48.51
N GLN A 2 -70.36 -38.40 -48.08
CA GLN A 2 -71.30 -39.10 -47.15
C GLN A 2 -70.70 -39.26 -45.73
N THR A 3 -71.35 -38.98 -44.68
CA THR A 3 -72.64 -38.37 -44.20
C THR A 3 -72.63 -38.48 -42.72
N GLN A 4 -73.28 -37.54 -42.11
CA GLN A 4 -73.69 -37.51 -40.70
C GLN A 4 -74.64 -38.71 -40.37
N PRO A 5 -75.21 -38.86 -39.11
CA PRO A 5 -75.52 -37.85 -38.10
C PRO A 5 -75.58 -38.34 -36.59
N ARG A 6 -75.69 -37.36 -35.74
CA ARG A 6 -76.53 -37.15 -34.49
C ARG A 6 -76.92 -38.36 -33.61
N HIS A 7 -76.76 -38.15 -32.28
CA HIS A 7 -77.93 -38.12 -31.38
C HIS A 7 -77.68 -37.42 -30.09
N LEU A 8 -78.67 -36.58 -29.69
CA LEU A 8 -78.87 -35.81 -28.49
C LEU A 8 -79.44 -36.67 -27.37
N SER A 9 -79.10 -36.39 -26.09
CA SER A 9 -80.07 -36.38 -24.98
C SER A 9 -79.57 -35.63 -23.75
N LYS A 10 -80.37 -34.73 -23.27
CA LYS A 10 -80.34 -34.03 -21.96
C LYS A 10 -81.22 -34.83 -20.98
N PRO A 11 -81.43 -34.34 -19.75
CA PRO A 11 -80.60 -33.97 -18.59
C PRO A 11 -81.02 -34.69 -17.30
N HIS A 12 -80.22 -34.59 -16.22
CA HIS A 12 -80.80 -34.72 -14.89
C HIS A 12 -80.10 -33.77 -13.88
N ARG A 13 -80.91 -32.96 -13.23
CA ARG A 13 -80.68 -32.14 -12.04
C ARG A 13 -80.58 -33.05 -10.80
N GLN A 14 -79.67 -32.78 -9.94
CA GLN A 14 -79.91 -32.81 -8.47
C GLN A 14 -78.83 -32.06 -7.70
N THR A 15 -79.29 -30.97 -7.13
CA THR A 15 -79.27 -30.47 -5.74
C THR A 15 -77.96 -30.55 -4.95
N ALA A 16 -77.59 -29.33 -4.65
CA ALA A 16 -76.85 -28.76 -3.54
C ALA A 16 -76.42 -29.67 -2.36
N LYS A 17 -75.16 -29.52 -1.91
CA LYS A 17 -74.84 -29.33 -0.47
C LYS A 17 -73.66 -28.38 -0.32
N PHE A 18 -73.89 -27.33 0.45
CA PHE A 18 -72.91 -26.42 0.97
C PHE A 18 -71.86 -27.15 1.83
N THR A 19 -70.60 -26.89 1.63
CA THR A 19 -69.65 -26.94 2.74
C THR A 19 -68.64 -25.81 2.60
N ALA A 20 -68.68 -24.90 3.55
CA ALA A 20 -67.76 -23.80 3.73
C ALA A 20 -66.40 -24.23 4.22
N CYS A 21 -65.45 -23.33 4.16
CA CYS A 21 -64.15 -23.24 4.83
C CYS A 21 -62.96 -23.83 4.11
N ALA A 22 -62.11 -22.95 3.63
CA ALA A 22 -60.88 -22.52 4.34
C ALA A 22 -60.15 -21.51 3.45
N LEU A 23 -60.22 -20.24 3.84
CA LEU A 23 -59.27 -19.22 3.39
C LEU A 23 -57.89 -19.59 3.97
N GLY A 24 -57.07 -20.30 3.18
CA GLY A 24 -55.66 -20.43 3.40
C GLY A 24 -54.97 -19.11 2.97
N VAL A 25 -54.65 -18.26 3.93
CA VAL A 25 -53.74 -17.14 3.75
C VAL A 25 -52.36 -17.74 3.46
N ALA A 26 -51.99 -17.83 2.18
CA ALA A 26 -50.62 -18.03 1.77
C ALA A 26 -49.86 -16.74 2.12
N ALA A 27 -49.27 -16.68 3.29
CA ALA A 27 -48.22 -15.71 3.61
C ALA A 27 -47.05 -16.02 2.66
N LEU A 28 -46.98 -15.25 1.56
CA LEU A 28 -45.73 -15.13 0.82
C LEU A 28 -44.73 -14.51 1.79
N VAL A 29 -43.91 -15.35 2.39
CA VAL A 29 -42.64 -14.95 2.93
C VAL A 29 -41.82 -14.52 1.71
N ALA A 30 -41.86 -13.25 1.37
CA ALA A 30 -40.88 -12.63 0.52
C ALA A 30 -39.56 -12.78 1.31
N ALA A 31 -38.87 -13.89 1.12
CA ALA A 31 -37.45 -13.98 1.41
C ALA A 31 -36.82 -12.89 0.53
N GLY A 32 -36.59 -11.72 1.11
CA GLY A 32 -35.79 -10.69 0.49
C GLY A 32 -34.49 -11.37 0.13
N ALA A 33 -34.26 -11.61 -1.15
CA ALA A 33 -32.95 -11.97 -1.64
C ALA A 33 -32.02 -10.90 -1.12
N ALA A 34 -31.18 -11.24 -0.14
CA ALA A 34 -30.10 -10.38 0.29
C ALA A 34 -29.28 -10.11 -0.96
N HIS A 35 -29.48 -8.95 -1.57
CA HIS A 35 -28.67 -8.53 -2.72
C HIS A 35 -27.28 -8.34 -2.15
N SER A 36 -26.35 -9.24 -2.53
CA SER A 36 -24.93 -9.09 -2.28
C SER A 36 -24.50 -7.77 -2.94
N ALA A 37 -23.94 -6.87 -2.14
CA ALA A 37 -23.41 -5.62 -2.68
C ALA A 37 -22.15 -5.90 -3.49
N GLU A 38 -22.08 -5.42 -4.74
CA GLU A 38 -20.87 -5.47 -5.54
C GLU A 38 -19.99 -4.26 -5.19
N VAL A 39 -18.93 -4.49 -4.42
CA VAL A 39 -17.97 -3.47 -3.99
C VAL A 39 -16.79 -3.47 -4.96
N GLU A 40 -16.76 -2.51 -5.88
CA GLU A 40 -15.63 -2.33 -6.80
C GLU A 40 -14.49 -1.62 -6.07
N VAL A 41 -13.32 -2.27 -6.03
CA VAL A 41 -12.15 -1.78 -5.29
C VAL A 41 -10.96 -1.60 -6.22
N LEU A 42 -10.52 -0.35 -6.39
CA LEU A 42 -9.32 -0.02 -7.13
C LEU A 42 -8.10 -0.16 -6.24
N HIS A 43 -7.13 -0.95 -6.68
CA HIS A 43 -5.85 -1.13 -6.00
C HIS A 43 -4.73 -1.44 -6.99
N TYR A 44 -3.47 -1.39 -6.53
CA TYR A 44 -2.30 -1.70 -7.34
C TYR A 44 -1.43 -2.83 -6.77
N TRP A 45 -1.98 -3.68 -5.92
CA TRP A 45 -1.33 -4.85 -5.36
C TRP A 45 -1.35 -6.02 -6.35
N THR A 46 -0.34 -6.09 -7.21
CA THR A 46 -0.29 -7.04 -8.34
C THR A 46 0.91 -7.97 -8.33
N SER A 47 1.92 -7.77 -7.45
CA SER A 47 3.03 -8.70 -7.27
C SER A 47 2.60 -9.96 -6.52
N GLY A 48 3.48 -10.96 -6.41
CA GLY A 48 3.16 -12.24 -5.79
C GLY A 48 2.64 -12.13 -4.35
N GLY A 49 3.37 -11.42 -3.49
CA GLY A 49 2.98 -11.20 -2.08
C GLY A 49 1.77 -10.27 -1.95
N GLU A 50 1.70 -9.24 -2.77
CA GLU A 50 0.61 -8.27 -2.77
C GLU A 50 -0.71 -8.87 -3.25
N ALA A 51 -0.71 -9.60 -4.37
CA ALA A 51 -1.89 -10.27 -4.89
C ALA A 51 -2.46 -11.30 -3.89
N LYS A 52 -1.57 -12.01 -3.18
CA LYS A 52 -1.98 -12.92 -2.10
C LYS A 52 -2.67 -12.16 -0.96
N SER A 53 -2.18 -10.99 -0.61
CA SER A 53 -2.79 -10.13 0.42
C SER A 53 -4.15 -9.58 -0.03
N ALA A 54 -4.26 -9.12 -1.28
CA ALA A 54 -5.54 -8.68 -1.86
C ALA A 54 -6.57 -9.82 -1.89
N GLN A 55 -6.13 -11.05 -2.17
CA GLN A 55 -7.00 -12.24 -2.14
C GLN A 55 -7.57 -12.52 -0.73
N VAL A 56 -6.79 -12.28 0.33
CA VAL A 56 -7.28 -12.38 1.72
C VAL A 56 -8.41 -11.38 1.95
N LEU A 57 -8.23 -10.12 1.52
CA LEU A 57 -9.26 -9.09 1.69
C LEU A 57 -10.54 -9.45 0.94
N LYS A 58 -10.40 -9.89 -0.32
CA LYS A 58 -11.51 -10.37 -1.14
C LYS A 58 -12.29 -11.49 -0.43
N GLN A 59 -11.62 -12.56 -0.01
CA GLN A 59 -12.25 -13.70 0.64
C GLN A 59 -12.99 -13.30 1.92
N MET A 60 -12.38 -12.43 2.74
CA MET A 60 -13.00 -12.03 3.99
C MET A 60 -14.20 -11.09 3.79
N LEU A 61 -14.24 -10.30 2.70
CA LEU A 61 -15.41 -9.51 2.34
C LEU A 61 -16.55 -10.42 1.82
N GLU A 62 -16.20 -11.42 1.01
CA GLU A 62 -17.15 -12.42 0.52
C GLU A 62 -17.73 -13.26 1.66
N GLU A 63 -16.96 -13.57 2.71
CA GLU A 63 -17.44 -14.21 3.94
C GLU A 63 -18.50 -13.36 4.69
N LYS A 64 -18.50 -12.02 4.50
CA LYS A 64 -19.55 -11.13 5.03
C LYS A 64 -20.82 -11.08 4.17
N GLY A 65 -20.80 -11.69 2.99
CA GLY A 65 -21.93 -11.75 2.06
C GLY A 65 -21.92 -10.70 0.96
N ASP A 66 -20.87 -9.87 0.88
CA ASP A 66 -20.67 -8.91 -0.20
C ASP A 66 -19.84 -9.53 -1.34
N THR A 67 -19.93 -8.95 -2.54
CA THR A 67 -19.13 -9.37 -3.69
C THR A 67 -18.00 -8.40 -3.94
N TRP A 68 -16.77 -8.90 -3.95
CA TRP A 68 -15.61 -8.12 -4.36
C TRP A 68 -15.53 -8.01 -5.88
N LYS A 69 -15.54 -6.79 -6.40
CA LYS A 69 -15.22 -6.53 -7.81
C LYS A 69 -13.83 -5.95 -7.92
N ASP A 70 -12.95 -6.71 -8.53
CA ASP A 70 -11.55 -6.37 -8.64
C ASP A 70 -11.30 -5.29 -9.70
N PHE A 71 -10.58 -4.24 -9.31
CA PHE A 71 -10.08 -3.21 -10.21
C PHE A 71 -8.58 -3.01 -9.97
N ALA A 72 -7.79 -4.05 -10.31
CA ALA A 72 -6.34 -4.02 -10.14
C ALA A 72 -5.66 -3.28 -11.29
N VAL A 73 -4.79 -2.31 -10.99
CA VAL A 73 -4.02 -1.54 -11.97
C VAL A 73 -2.53 -1.61 -11.62
N ALA A 74 -1.76 -2.34 -12.41
CA ALA A 74 -0.34 -2.54 -12.18
C ALA A 74 0.51 -1.31 -12.51
N GLY A 75 1.64 -1.18 -11.82
CA GLY A 75 2.77 -0.31 -12.17
C GLY A 75 2.76 1.08 -11.56
N GLY A 76 3.91 1.73 -11.66
CA GLY A 76 4.13 3.12 -11.26
C GLY A 76 4.01 3.42 -9.76
N GLY A 77 4.14 2.41 -8.87
CA GLY A 77 3.97 2.64 -7.43
C GLY A 77 2.58 3.13 -7.03
N GLY A 78 1.58 2.98 -7.91
CA GLY A 78 0.22 3.53 -7.74
C GLY A 78 -0.14 4.63 -8.76
N GLY A 79 0.81 5.24 -9.43
CA GLY A 79 0.56 6.34 -10.36
C GLY A 79 -0.41 5.99 -11.50
N ASN A 80 -0.30 4.77 -12.07
CA ASN A 80 -1.23 4.29 -13.08
C ASN A 80 -2.65 4.14 -12.51
N ALA A 81 -2.78 3.64 -11.28
CA ALA A 81 -4.07 3.50 -10.60
C ALA A 81 -4.72 4.86 -10.33
N MET A 82 -3.94 5.87 -9.90
CA MET A 82 -4.44 7.24 -9.70
C MET A 82 -4.91 7.88 -11.00
N THR A 83 -4.23 7.64 -12.12
CA THR A 83 -4.67 8.09 -13.46
C THR A 83 -6.01 7.44 -13.85
N ALA A 84 -6.16 6.14 -13.63
CA ALA A 84 -7.41 5.42 -13.87
C ALA A 84 -8.54 5.93 -12.95
N LEU A 85 -8.25 6.16 -11.67
CA LEU A 85 -9.20 6.72 -10.70
C LEU A 85 -9.72 8.09 -11.16
N LYS A 86 -8.81 9.00 -11.50
CA LYS A 86 -9.16 10.36 -11.96
C LYS A 86 -10.09 10.29 -13.18
N THR A 87 -9.78 9.44 -14.13
CA THR A 87 -10.63 9.23 -15.32
C THR A 87 -12.03 8.77 -14.94
N ARG A 88 -12.17 7.80 -14.02
CA ARG A 88 -13.44 7.25 -13.55
C ARG A 88 -14.27 8.29 -12.77
N VAL A 89 -13.62 9.08 -11.91
CA VAL A 89 -14.29 10.14 -11.13
C VAL A 89 -14.81 11.23 -12.05
N ILE A 90 -14.02 11.72 -13.02
CA ILE A 90 -14.44 12.71 -14.01
C ILE A 90 -15.63 12.21 -14.83
N ALA A 91 -15.66 10.93 -15.18
CA ALA A 91 -16.77 10.30 -15.89
C ALA A 91 -18.02 10.09 -15.00
N GLY A 92 -18.01 10.48 -13.74
CA GLY A 92 -19.12 10.30 -12.79
C GLY A 92 -19.38 8.85 -12.39
N ASN A 93 -18.39 7.98 -12.55
CA ASN A 93 -18.46 6.55 -12.23
C ASN A 93 -17.23 6.10 -11.40
N PRO A 94 -17.02 6.64 -10.18
CA PRO A 94 -15.95 6.21 -9.32
C PRO A 94 -16.11 4.75 -8.87
N PRO A 95 -15.03 4.05 -8.49
CA PRO A 95 -15.13 2.78 -7.77
C PRO A 95 -15.74 3.01 -6.38
N ALA A 96 -16.21 1.95 -5.74
CA ALA A 96 -16.73 2.04 -4.36
C ALA A 96 -15.62 2.42 -3.37
N ALA A 97 -14.42 1.84 -3.55
CA ALA A 97 -13.24 2.20 -2.76
C ALA A 97 -12.00 2.24 -3.65
N ALA A 98 -11.02 3.06 -3.29
CA ALA A 98 -9.75 3.12 -3.98
C ALA A 98 -8.59 3.20 -2.97
N GLN A 99 -7.50 2.51 -3.29
CA GLN A 99 -6.25 2.61 -2.53
C GLN A 99 -5.64 4.00 -2.76
N ILE A 100 -5.71 4.84 -1.74
CA ILE A 100 -5.23 6.24 -1.74
C ILE A 100 -4.50 6.49 -0.43
N LYS A 101 -3.46 7.30 -0.47
CA LYS A 101 -2.60 7.58 0.68
C LYS A 101 -2.46 9.08 0.94
N GLY A 102 -2.12 9.44 2.17
CA GLY A 102 -1.65 10.75 2.58
C GLY A 102 -2.49 11.95 2.11
N PRO A 103 -1.82 13.03 1.64
CA PRO A 103 -2.49 14.27 1.23
C PRO A 103 -3.50 14.11 0.10
N ALA A 104 -3.34 13.11 -0.78
CA ALA A 104 -4.32 12.85 -1.84
C ALA A 104 -5.74 12.57 -1.30
N ILE A 105 -5.86 12.05 -0.06
CA ILE A 105 -7.16 11.89 0.58
C ILE A 105 -7.84 13.26 0.79
N GLN A 106 -7.06 14.30 1.16
CA GLN A 106 -7.57 15.66 1.34
C GLN A 106 -8.01 16.26 0.01
N GLU A 107 -7.21 16.08 -1.05
CA GLU A 107 -7.55 16.56 -2.40
C GLU A 107 -8.89 15.98 -2.89
N TRP A 108 -9.08 14.67 -2.77
CA TRP A 108 -10.36 14.02 -3.10
C TRP A 108 -11.50 14.45 -2.17
N GLY A 109 -11.18 14.78 -0.92
CA GLY A 109 -12.14 15.37 0.02
C GLY A 109 -12.61 16.75 -0.41
N ASP A 110 -11.71 17.61 -0.90
CA ASP A 110 -12.02 18.96 -1.40
C ASP A 110 -12.87 18.90 -2.66
N GLU A 111 -12.69 17.89 -3.52
CA GLU A 111 -13.58 17.60 -4.66
C GLU A 111 -14.99 17.15 -4.24
N GLY A 112 -15.20 16.86 -2.96
CA GLY A 112 -16.53 16.50 -2.41
C GLY A 112 -17.04 15.12 -2.83
N VAL A 113 -16.18 14.25 -3.38
CA VAL A 113 -16.54 12.92 -3.92
C VAL A 113 -16.43 11.79 -2.89
N LEU A 114 -15.83 12.03 -1.72
CA LEU A 114 -15.63 11.00 -0.71
C LEU A 114 -16.88 10.79 0.16
N LEU A 115 -17.12 9.53 0.50
CA LEU A 115 -18.14 9.08 1.46
C LEU A 115 -17.55 9.12 2.87
N SER A 116 -18.32 9.66 3.83
CA SER A 116 -17.98 9.53 5.25
C SER A 116 -18.31 8.12 5.75
N ILE A 117 -17.36 7.50 6.44
CA ILE A 117 -17.50 6.23 7.16
C ILE A 117 -17.38 6.45 8.68
N ASP A 118 -17.66 7.65 9.12
CA ASP A 118 -17.49 8.09 10.50
C ASP A 118 -18.44 7.39 11.49
N ASP A 119 -19.57 6.91 11.00
CA ASP A 119 -20.49 6.06 11.75
C ASP A 119 -19.86 4.71 12.13
N VAL A 120 -19.16 4.05 11.20
CA VAL A 120 -18.41 2.83 11.46
C VAL A 120 -17.27 3.13 12.42
N ALA A 121 -16.46 4.15 12.12
CA ALA A 121 -15.30 4.52 12.91
C ALA A 121 -15.66 4.84 14.38
N LYS A 122 -16.75 5.55 14.62
CA LYS A 122 -17.26 5.88 15.96
C LYS A 122 -17.79 4.66 16.69
N SER A 123 -18.59 3.83 16.02
CA SER A 123 -19.16 2.62 16.63
C SER A 123 -18.12 1.62 17.08
N GLU A 124 -17.00 1.54 16.34
CA GLU A 124 -15.88 0.62 16.62
C GLU A 124 -14.74 1.26 17.41
N GLY A 125 -14.81 2.57 17.69
CA GLY A 125 -13.83 3.29 18.51
C GLY A 125 -12.46 3.44 17.85
N TRP A 126 -12.39 3.72 16.55
CA TRP A 126 -11.15 3.77 15.77
C TRP A 126 -10.09 4.71 16.32
N ASP A 127 -10.47 5.84 16.92
CA ASP A 127 -9.52 6.78 17.54
C ASP A 127 -8.70 6.17 18.69
N LYS A 128 -9.16 5.04 19.26
CA LYS A 128 -8.41 4.27 20.27
C LYS A 128 -7.61 3.12 19.68
N LEU A 129 -7.90 2.75 18.43
CA LEU A 129 -7.31 1.60 17.75
C LEU A 129 -6.19 1.99 16.81
N ILE A 130 -6.21 3.22 16.30
CA ILE A 130 -5.29 3.72 15.29
C ILE A 130 -4.36 4.77 15.93
N PRO A 131 -3.05 4.75 15.65
CA PRO A 131 -2.14 5.80 16.10
C PRO A 131 -2.64 7.19 15.64
N PRO A 132 -2.62 8.23 16.52
CA PRO A 132 -3.19 9.54 16.20
C PRO A 132 -2.67 10.19 14.92
N GLN A 133 -1.39 10.00 14.60
CA GLN A 133 -0.76 10.50 13.38
C GLN A 133 -1.37 9.88 12.12
N ILE A 134 -1.74 8.60 12.17
CA ILE A 134 -2.38 7.88 11.06
C ILE A 134 -3.86 8.24 11.02
N SER A 135 -4.53 8.24 12.18
CA SER A 135 -5.96 8.63 12.29
C SER A 135 -6.23 10.00 11.66
N SER A 136 -5.34 10.98 11.87
CA SER A 136 -5.51 12.33 11.31
C SER A 136 -5.47 12.35 9.77
N ILE A 137 -4.65 11.50 9.15
CA ILE A 137 -4.54 11.37 7.69
C ILE A 137 -5.81 10.78 7.08
N MET A 138 -6.48 9.86 7.80
CA MET A 138 -7.70 9.17 7.33
C MET A 138 -8.96 10.05 7.38
N LYS A 139 -8.86 11.25 7.96
CA LYS A 139 -9.99 12.15 8.16
C LYS A 139 -9.96 13.34 7.21
N TYR A 140 -11.13 13.68 6.67
CA TYR A 140 -11.37 14.94 5.98
C TYR A 140 -12.37 15.77 6.80
N LYS A 141 -12.02 17.01 7.12
CA LYS A 141 -12.84 17.89 8.00
C LYS A 141 -13.30 17.21 9.29
N GLY A 142 -12.44 16.40 9.89
CA GLY A 142 -12.68 15.71 11.15
C GLY A 142 -13.50 14.43 11.07
N GLN A 143 -13.94 14.00 9.90
CA GLN A 143 -14.68 12.75 9.67
C GLN A 143 -13.81 11.73 8.93
N TYR A 144 -13.88 10.47 9.31
CA TYR A 144 -13.23 9.40 8.58
C TYR A 144 -13.84 9.24 7.19
N VAL A 145 -12.99 9.30 6.18
CA VAL A 145 -13.32 9.07 4.76
C VAL A 145 -12.46 7.96 4.14
N ALA A 146 -11.47 7.50 4.91
CA ALA A 146 -10.59 6.40 4.54
C ALA A 146 -10.33 5.50 5.74
N ALA A 147 -10.02 4.24 5.46
CA ALA A 147 -9.64 3.24 6.46
C ALA A 147 -8.21 2.75 6.19
N PRO A 148 -7.32 2.79 7.18
CA PRO A 148 -5.94 2.31 7.02
C PRO A 148 -5.90 0.78 7.08
N VAL A 149 -4.97 0.19 6.33
CA VAL A 149 -4.81 -1.27 6.19
C VAL A 149 -3.65 -1.79 7.03
N ASN A 150 -2.55 -1.05 7.06
CA ASN A 150 -1.28 -1.49 7.62
C ASN A 150 -0.40 -0.30 8.01
N VAL A 151 0.79 -0.62 8.53
CA VAL A 151 1.93 0.31 8.57
C VAL A 151 3.11 -0.37 7.91
N HIS A 152 3.65 0.25 6.87
CA HIS A 152 4.88 -0.14 6.23
C HIS A 152 6.08 0.61 6.83
N ARG A 153 7.19 -0.08 6.97
CA ARG A 153 8.49 0.54 7.11
C ARG A 153 9.15 0.65 5.75
N VAL A 154 9.53 1.85 5.35
CA VAL A 154 10.14 2.14 4.04
C VAL A 154 11.66 2.00 4.08
N ASN A 155 12.33 2.52 5.11
CA ASN A 155 13.79 2.57 5.21
C ASN A 155 14.46 1.24 5.57
N TRP A 156 14.10 0.16 4.87
CA TRP A 156 14.75 -1.14 4.99
C TRP A 156 15.88 -1.33 3.98
N LEU A 157 16.90 -2.08 4.38
CA LEU A 157 17.87 -2.73 3.51
C LEU A 157 17.68 -4.25 3.63
N TRP A 158 17.26 -4.85 2.54
CA TRP A 158 17.12 -6.29 2.38
C TRP A 158 18.42 -6.88 1.86
N ILE A 159 18.91 -7.96 2.48
CA ILE A 159 20.23 -8.51 2.18
C ILE A 159 20.15 -10.02 2.03
N ASN A 160 20.71 -10.57 0.98
CA ASN A 160 20.94 -12.01 0.83
C ASN A 160 22.03 -12.44 1.82
N ALA A 161 21.69 -13.34 2.77
CA ALA A 161 22.61 -13.75 3.82
C ALA A 161 23.85 -14.49 3.28
N ASP A 162 23.69 -15.30 2.24
CA ASP A 162 24.79 -16.05 1.66
C ASP A 162 25.75 -15.17 0.85
N ALA A 163 25.25 -14.08 0.27
CA ALA A 163 26.10 -13.10 -0.42
C ALA A 163 27.07 -12.43 0.56
N LEU A 164 26.60 -12.06 1.77
CA LEU A 164 27.48 -11.50 2.82
C LEU A 164 28.51 -12.53 3.31
N LYS A 165 28.09 -13.78 3.53
CA LYS A 165 28.99 -14.87 3.96
C LYS A 165 30.13 -15.07 2.96
N LYS A 166 29.84 -15.02 1.66
CA LYS A 166 30.87 -15.20 0.59
C LYS A 166 31.99 -14.17 0.65
N VAL A 167 31.69 -12.96 1.14
CA VAL A 167 32.70 -11.88 1.27
C VAL A 167 33.09 -11.61 2.72
N ASN A 168 32.70 -12.48 3.64
CA ASN A 168 32.97 -12.36 5.08
C ASN A 168 32.59 -10.99 5.66
N ALA A 169 31.45 -10.44 5.22
CA ALA A 169 30.95 -9.16 5.66
C ALA A 169 29.76 -9.31 6.62
N GLN A 170 29.56 -8.27 7.45
CA GLN A 170 28.34 -8.09 8.25
C GLN A 170 27.37 -7.15 7.58
N ALA A 171 26.10 -7.14 8.03
CA ALA A 171 25.12 -6.17 7.57
C ALA A 171 25.60 -4.75 7.88
N PRO A 172 25.70 -3.84 6.88
CA PRO A 172 26.27 -2.52 7.07
C PRO A 172 25.34 -1.61 7.89
N ALA A 173 25.89 -0.97 8.91
CA ALA A 173 25.17 0.01 9.75
C ALA A 173 25.47 1.45 9.34
N THR A 174 26.59 1.71 8.67
CA THR A 174 27.01 3.04 8.20
C THR A 174 27.20 3.02 6.67
N TRP A 175 27.22 4.20 6.04
CA TRP A 175 27.47 4.32 4.60
C TRP A 175 28.90 3.87 4.22
N ASP A 176 29.88 4.08 5.09
CA ASP A 176 31.24 3.61 4.84
C ASP A 176 31.32 2.08 4.85
N GLU A 177 30.65 1.42 5.82
CA GLU A 177 30.52 -0.05 5.83
C GLU A 177 29.74 -0.56 4.62
N PHE A 178 28.68 0.15 4.21
CA PHE A 178 27.92 -0.21 3.02
C PHE A 178 28.78 -0.22 1.76
N PHE A 179 29.52 0.84 1.50
CA PHE A 179 30.38 0.92 0.32
C PHE A 179 31.54 -0.09 0.38
N LYS A 180 32.14 -0.28 1.56
CA LYS A 180 33.16 -1.34 1.76
C LYS A 180 32.60 -2.73 1.44
N THR A 181 31.41 -3.02 1.88
CA THR A 181 30.72 -4.29 1.59
C THR A 181 30.38 -4.41 0.10
N ALA A 182 29.89 -3.33 -0.51
CA ALA A 182 29.57 -3.27 -1.93
C ALA A 182 30.82 -3.51 -2.81
N ASP A 183 31.99 -2.92 -2.46
CA ASP A 183 33.26 -3.15 -3.11
C ASP A 183 33.69 -4.62 -3.04
N ALA A 184 33.52 -5.24 -1.87
CA ALA A 184 33.87 -6.65 -1.68
C ALA A 184 32.96 -7.58 -2.50
N LEU A 185 31.66 -7.28 -2.55
CA LEU A 185 30.69 -8.02 -3.36
C LEU A 185 30.99 -7.89 -4.86
N GLN A 186 31.28 -6.67 -5.33
CA GLN A 186 31.62 -6.44 -6.74
C GLN A 186 32.90 -7.18 -7.15
N LYS A 187 33.94 -7.17 -6.30
CA LYS A 187 35.18 -7.95 -6.51
C LYS A 187 34.92 -9.47 -6.55
N ALA A 188 33.91 -9.94 -5.82
CA ALA A 188 33.48 -11.34 -5.84
C ALA A 188 32.54 -11.68 -7.02
N GLY A 189 32.30 -10.76 -7.94
CA GLY A 189 31.43 -10.96 -9.10
C GLY A 189 29.93 -10.99 -8.76
N ILE A 190 29.53 -10.45 -7.60
CA ILE A 190 28.13 -10.37 -7.16
C ILE A 190 27.66 -8.93 -7.34
N THR A 191 26.54 -8.72 -8.03
CA THR A 191 25.90 -7.40 -8.10
C THR A 191 25.58 -6.89 -6.69
N PRO A 192 26.17 -5.79 -6.20
CA PRO A 192 25.95 -5.37 -4.82
C PRO A 192 24.53 -4.94 -4.54
N VAL A 193 23.90 -4.16 -5.45
CA VAL A 193 22.57 -3.58 -5.25
C VAL A 193 21.65 -3.89 -6.42
N ALA A 194 20.49 -4.48 -6.12
CA ALA A 194 19.37 -4.58 -7.04
C ALA A 194 18.48 -3.33 -6.90
N ILE A 195 18.13 -2.72 -8.01
CA ILE A 195 17.17 -1.60 -8.08
C ILE A 195 16.32 -1.76 -9.34
N GLY A 196 15.09 -1.27 -9.32
CA GLY A 196 14.27 -1.18 -10.51
C GLY A 196 14.44 0.14 -11.25
N GLY A 197 13.82 0.24 -12.43
CA GLY A 197 13.97 1.38 -13.33
C GLY A 197 12.90 2.46 -13.18
N GLN A 198 11.94 2.28 -12.28
CA GLN A 198 10.88 3.25 -12.05
C GLN A 198 11.36 4.34 -11.09
N SER A 199 11.01 5.60 -11.35
CA SER A 199 11.50 6.77 -10.59
C SER A 199 11.19 6.70 -9.09
N TRP A 200 10.05 6.13 -8.70
CA TRP A 200 9.71 5.97 -7.30
C TRP A 200 10.69 5.06 -6.54
N GLN A 201 11.26 4.02 -7.18
CA GLN A 201 12.25 3.15 -6.55
C GLN A 201 13.59 3.87 -6.32
N GLN A 202 13.95 4.76 -7.22
CA GLN A 202 15.10 5.65 -7.05
C GLN A 202 14.85 6.66 -5.94
N ALA A 203 13.65 7.23 -5.90
CA ALA A 203 13.21 8.16 -4.86
C ALA A 203 13.20 7.52 -3.47
N GLU A 204 12.69 6.29 -3.32
CA GLU A 204 12.72 5.53 -2.06
C GLU A 204 14.16 5.24 -1.61
N THR A 205 15.03 4.87 -2.55
CA THR A 205 16.46 4.68 -2.27
C THR A 205 17.08 5.99 -1.77
N PHE A 206 16.82 7.10 -2.45
CA PHE A 206 17.29 8.43 -2.04
C PHE A 206 16.70 8.84 -0.69
N GLU A 207 15.43 8.59 -0.42
CA GLU A 207 14.77 8.88 0.85
C GLU A 207 15.49 8.18 2.03
N THR A 208 15.82 6.90 1.85
CA THR A 208 16.60 6.14 2.84
C THR A 208 18.01 6.72 3.02
N VAL A 209 18.66 7.13 1.93
CA VAL A 209 19.97 7.80 1.98
C VAL A 209 19.88 9.13 2.73
N ALA A 210 18.90 9.97 2.39
CA ALA A 210 18.73 11.29 2.99
C ALA A 210 18.48 11.20 4.51
N LEU A 211 17.63 10.22 4.91
CA LEU A 211 17.41 9.95 6.35
C LEU A 211 18.69 9.46 7.03
N GLY A 212 19.45 8.56 6.40
CA GLY A 212 20.67 8.00 6.98
C GLY A 212 21.83 9.00 7.06
N VAL A 213 21.92 9.95 6.12
CA VAL A 213 22.94 11.01 6.10
C VAL A 213 22.60 12.15 7.04
N GLY A 214 21.33 12.59 7.04
CA GLY A 214 20.92 13.81 7.75
C GLY A 214 20.17 13.57 9.06
N GLY A 215 19.66 12.36 9.28
CA GLY A 215 18.82 12.04 10.42
C GLY A 215 17.40 12.62 10.34
N ALA A 216 16.56 12.25 11.31
CA ALA A 216 15.13 12.60 11.32
C ALA A 216 14.86 14.11 11.38
N ALA A 217 15.70 14.89 12.07
CA ALA A 217 15.54 16.34 12.16
C ALA A 217 15.75 17.03 10.79
N PHE A 218 16.81 16.63 10.07
CA PHE A 218 17.06 17.08 8.71
C PHE A 218 15.90 16.65 7.79
N TYR A 219 15.52 15.39 7.82
CA TYR A 219 14.45 14.84 7.00
C TYR A 219 13.16 15.66 7.16
N LYS A 220 12.74 15.94 8.40
CA LYS A 220 11.53 16.73 8.66
C LYS A 220 11.61 18.15 8.09
N LYS A 221 12.76 18.82 8.23
CA LYS A 221 12.95 20.15 7.64
C LYS A 221 12.88 20.10 6.12
N ALA A 222 13.59 19.15 5.51
CA ALA A 222 13.69 19.06 4.06
C ALA A 222 12.37 18.64 3.40
N PHE A 223 11.73 17.57 3.89
CA PHE A 223 10.64 16.90 3.16
C PHE A 223 9.26 17.09 3.79
N VAL A 224 9.17 17.41 5.08
CA VAL A 224 7.87 17.70 5.71
C VAL A 224 7.59 19.20 5.72
N GLN A 225 8.60 20.02 6.02
CA GLN A 225 8.47 21.48 6.06
C GLN A 225 8.84 22.15 4.72
N LEU A 226 9.45 21.42 3.81
CA LEU A 226 9.93 21.89 2.49
C LEU A 226 10.83 23.12 2.61
N ASP A 227 11.67 23.14 3.67
CA ASP A 227 12.56 24.26 3.99
C ASP A 227 13.63 24.46 2.90
N GLN A 228 13.56 25.60 2.24
CA GLN A 228 14.38 25.92 1.07
C GLN A 228 15.88 25.93 1.39
N ALA A 229 16.28 26.38 2.57
CA ALA A 229 17.68 26.41 2.98
C ALA A 229 18.20 24.99 3.22
N THR A 230 17.39 24.14 3.84
CA THR A 230 17.72 22.73 4.10
C THR A 230 17.82 21.94 2.78
N LEU A 231 16.89 22.17 1.82
CA LEU A 231 16.88 21.51 0.52
C LEU A 231 18.12 21.86 -0.33
N LYS A 232 18.70 23.05 -0.17
CA LYS A 232 19.93 23.51 -0.88
C LYS A 232 21.20 23.31 -0.07
N GLY A 233 21.06 22.91 1.20
CA GLY A 233 22.16 22.89 2.15
C GLY A 233 23.15 21.73 1.93
N PRO A 234 24.31 21.79 2.61
CA PRO A 234 25.41 20.83 2.43
C PRO A 234 25.01 19.39 2.81
N THR A 235 24.06 19.19 3.73
CA THR A 235 23.57 17.85 4.08
C THR A 235 22.78 17.23 2.92
N MET A 236 21.98 18.01 2.20
CA MET A 236 21.25 17.56 1.00
C MET A 236 22.24 17.20 -0.13
N VAL A 237 23.24 18.06 -0.35
CA VAL A 237 24.30 17.78 -1.33
C VAL A 237 25.00 16.45 -1.01
N LYS A 238 25.37 16.24 0.27
CA LYS A 238 25.98 14.99 0.73
C LYS A 238 25.08 13.77 0.54
N ALA A 239 23.78 13.91 0.77
CA ALA A 239 22.81 12.85 0.52
C ALA A 239 22.73 12.50 -0.98
N LEU A 240 22.67 13.50 -1.85
CA LEU A 240 22.67 13.33 -3.30
C LEU A 240 23.95 12.67 -3.81
N GLU A 241 25.13 13.10 -3.35
CA GLU A 241 26.42 12.46 -3.67
C GLU A 241 26.43 10.98 -3.25
N THR A 242 25.93 10.68 -2.03
CA THR A 242 25.85 9.31 -1.52
C THR A 242 24.90 8.47 -2.35
N PHE A 243 23.75 9.01 -2.73
CA PHE A 243 22.78 8.37 -3.61
C PHE A 243 23.37 8.07 -4.99
N LYS A 244 24.00 9.07 -5.62
CA LYS A 244 24.64 8.90 -6.93
C LYS A 244 25.72 7.81 -6.91
N LYS A 245 26.50 7.74 -5.83
CA LYS A 245 27.55 6.73 -5.66
C LYS A 245 26.99 5.29 -5.68
N ILE A 246 25.75 5.05 -5.20
CA ILE A 246 25.12 3.74 -5.22
C ILE A 246 24.95 3.21 -6.66
N LYS A 247 24.74 4.11 -7.65
CA LYS A 247 24.59 3.73 -9.06
C LYS A 247 25.75 2.86 -9.57
N ALA A 248 26.97 3.10 -9.12
CA ALA A 248 28.15 2.33 -9.52
C ALA A 248 28.11 0.84 -9.06
N TYR A 249 27.24 0.52 -8.13
CA TYR A 249 27.07 -0.81 -7.56
C TYR A 249 25.80 -1.53 -8.07
N THR A 250 25.08 -0.93 -9.01
CA THR A 250 23.89 -1.54 -9.64
C THR A 250 24.26 -2.18 -10.99
N ASP A 251 23.41 -3.10 -11.46
CA ASP A 251 23.55 -3.64 -12.80
C ASP A 251 22.97 -2.68 -13.87
N LYS A 252 23.41 -2.85 -15.13
CA LYS A 252 22.97 -2.01 -16.26
C LYS A 252 21.54 -2.32 -16.74
N GLY A 253 20.96 -3.44 -16.32
CA GLY A 253 19.64 -3.92 -16.78
C GLY A 253 18.45 -3.39 -15.96
N GLN A 254 18.60 -2.31 -15.21
CA GLN A 254 17.56 -1.80 -14.32
C GLN A 254 16.37 -1.15 -15.05
N THR A 255 16.58 -0.62 -16.25
CA THR A 255 15.53 0.05 -17.03
C THR A 255 14.31 -0.85 -17.23
N GLY A 256 13.12 -0.37 -16.89
CA GLY A 256 11.87 -1.11 -17.01
C GLY A 256 11.69 -2.26 -16.01
N ARG A 257 12.64 -2.46 -15.09
CA ARG A 257 12.54 -3.49 -14.05
C ARG A 257 11.57 -3.04 -12.96
N ASP A 258 10.58 -3.88 -12.68
CA ASP A 258 9.71 -3.72 -11.53
C ASP A 258 10.44 -4.05 -10.22
N TRP A 259 9.97 -3.49 -9.11
CA TRP A 259 10.57 -3.64 -7.79
C TRP A 259 10.66 -5.11 -7.32
N ASN A 260 9.62 -5.91 -7.58
CA ASN A 260 9.58 -7.33 -7.21
C ASN A 260 10.57 -8.17 -8.02
N MET A 261 10.88 -7.77 -9.26
CA MET A 261 11.94 -8.39 -10.04
C MET A 261 13.31 -8.10 -9.43
N ALA A 262 13.56 -6.88 -8.94
CA ALA A 262 14.77 -6.54 -8.20
C ALA A 262 14.84 -7.34 -6.88
N THR A 263 13.74 -7.49 -6.15
CA THR A 263 13.66 -8.38 -4.97
C THR A 263 14.00 -9.83 -5.35
N GLY A 264 13.50 -10.32 -6.48
CA GLY A 264 13.81 -11.64 -7.02
C GLY A 264 15.30 -11.85 -7.28
N MET A 265 16.05 -10.80 -7.65
CA MET A 265 17.51 -10.88 -7.77
C MET A 265 18.18 -11.11 -6.41
N VAL A 266 17.70 -10.47 -5.35
CA VAL A 266 18.22 -10.68 -3.98
C VAL A 266 17.83 -12.09 -3.49
N ILE A 267 16.60 -12.51 -3.70
CA ILE A 267 16.09 -13.85 -3.34
C ILE A 267 16.96 -14.95 -3.99
N SER A 268 17.31 -14.79 -5.26
CA SER A 268 18.08 -15.76 -6.02
C SER A 268 19.61 -15.67 -5.83
N GLY A 269 20.09 -14.64 -5.12
CA GLY A 269 21.51 -14.38 -4.94
C GLY A 269 22.22 -13.80 -6.17
N LYS A 270 21.48 -13.34 -7.19
CA LYS A 270 22.02 -12.59 -8.34
C LYS A 270 22.47 -11.19 -7.93
N ALA A 271 21.83 -10.62 -6.92
CA ALA A 271 22.26 -9.41 -6.25
C ALA A 271 22.29 -9.62 -4.75
N ALA A 272 23.07 -8.81 -4.04
CA ALA A 272 23.25 -8.97 -2.61
C ALA A 272 22.24 -8.16 -1.78
N MET A 273 21.92 -6.93 -2.18
CA MET A 273 21.16 -5.97 -1.37
C MET A 273 20.10 -5.26 -2.19
N GLN A 274 19.03 -4.78 -1.51
CA GLN A 274 18.00 -3.90 -2.08
C GLN A 274 17.50 -2.94 -1.02
N PHE A 275 17.41 -1.66 -1.34
CA PHE A 275 16.61 -0.69 -0.60
C PHE A 275 15.16 -0.83 -1.06
N MET A 276 14.25 -1.17 -0.16
CA MET A 276 12.83 -1.37 -0.47
C MET A 276 12.03 -1.49 0.81
N GLY A 277 10.82 -0.97 0.84
CA GLY A 277 9.92 -1.13 1.98
C GLY A 277 9.56 -2.58 2.29
N ASP A 278 8.89 -2.79 3.40
CA ASP A 278 8.65 -4.15 3.92
C ASP A 278 7.67 -4.99 3.10
N TRP A 279 7.00 -4.43 2.09
CA TRP A 279 6.28 -5.22 1.08
C TRP A 279 7.19 -6.20 0.33
N ALA A 280 8.49 -5.93 0.25
CA ALA A 280 9.48 -6.89 -0.29
C ALA A 280 9.48 -8.21 0.49
N LYS A 281 9.19 -8.19 1.80
CA LYS A 281 9.08 -9.39 2.62
C LYS A 281 8.02 -10.37 2.10
N GLY A 282 6.93 -9.86 1.53
CA GLY A 282 5.91 -10.69 0.89
C GLY A 282 6.49 -11.58 -0.21
N GLU A 283 7.40 -11.05 -1.03
CA GLU A 283 8.07 -11.80 -2.10
C GLU A 283 9.03 -12.87 -1.53
N PHE A 284 9.80 -12.54 -0.47
CA PHE A 284 10.63 -13.54 0.23
C PHE A 284 9.78 -14.67 0.81
N SER A 285 8.60 -14.33 1.38
CA SER A 285 7.67 -15.30 1.95
C SER A 285 7.07 -16.23 0.89
N VAL A 286 6.67 -15.70 -0.26
CA VAL A 286 6.20 -16.49 -1.42
C VAL A 286 7.30 -17.45 -1.92
N ALA A 287 8.56 -17.01 -1.87
CA ALA A 287 9.72 -17.83 -2.22
C ALA A 287 10.18 -18.79 -1.09
N ASN A 288 9.40 -18.90 0.00
CA ASN A 288 9.71 -19.72 1.17
C ASN A 288 11.07 -19.40 1.82
N LYS A 289 11.49 -18.14 1.81
CA LYS A 289 12.71 -17.66 2.44
C LYS A 289 12.48 -17.27 3.88
N VAL A 290 13.42 -17.57 4.76
CA VAL A 290 13.34 -17.39 6.21
C VAL A 290 14.24 -16.23 6.64
N PRO A 291 13.70 -15.20 7.35
CA PRO A 291 14.50 -14.10 7.87
C PRO A 291 15.53 -14.59 8.89
N GLY A 292 16.72 -13.99 8.86
CA GLY A 292 17.86 -14.38 9.70
C GLY A 292 18.64 -15.60 9.18
N LYS A 293 18.04 -16.41 8.29
CA LYS A 293 18.69 -17.57 7.68
C LYS A 293 19.05 -17.32 6.21
N ASP A 294 18.04 -17.02 5.40
CA ASP A 294 18.21 -16.83 3.95
C ASP A 294 18.42 -15.37 3.58
N TYR A 295 17.85 -14.47 4.37
CA TYR A 295 17.98 -13.03 4.17
C TYR A 295 17.99 -12.28 5.50
N LEU A 296 18.48 -11.04 5.47
CA LEU A 296 18.46 -10.11 6.59
C LEU A 296 17.58 -8.90 6.23
N CYS A 297 16.87 -8.38 7.22
CA CYS A 297 16.13 -7.13 7.20
C CYS A 297 16.77 -6.18 8.21
N VAL A 298 17.42 -5.13 7.73
CA VAL A 298 18.07 -4.14 8.58
C VAL A 298 17.65 -2.72 8.16
N PRO A 299 17.64 -1.74 9.08
CA PRO A 299 17.48 -0.34 8.67
C PRO A 299 18.55 0.06 7.67
N GLY A 300 18.21 0.92 6.73
CA GLY A 300 19.19 1.52 5.83
C GLY A 300 20.33 2.16 6.62
N PRO A 301 21.57 2.19 6.08
CA PRO A 301 22.73 2.68 6.77
C PRO A 301 22.53 4.09 7.33
N GLY A 302 22.90 4.30 8.61
CA GLY A 302 22.73 5.58 9.32
C GLY A 302 21.31 5.86 9.85
N SER A 303 20.31 5.01 9.55
CA SER A 303 18.89 5.26 9.89
C SER A 303 18.36 4.40 11.05
N GLN A 304 19.22 3.76 11.85
CA GLN A 304 18.83 2.81 12.90
C GLN A 304 17.95 3.42 14.01
N ASN A 305 18.03 4.72 14.21
CA ASN A 305 17.27 5.44 15.24
C ASN A 305 16.05 6.18 14.68
N ALA A 306 15.67 5.89 13.44
CA ALA A 306 14.54 6.53 12.78
C ALA A 306 13.71 5.50 11.98
N TYR A 307 12.47 5.83 11.74
CA TYR A 307 11.52 5.00 11.02
C TYR A 307 10.77 5.84 10.01
N THR A 308 10.92 5.53 8.73
CA THR A 308 10.08 6.10 7.67
C THR A 308 8.86 5.23 7.47
N PHE A 309 7.67 5.80 7.66
CA PHE A 309 6.44 5.04 7.53
C PHE A 309 5.64 5.39 6.27
N ASN A 310 4.97 4.37 5.73
CA ASN A 310 3.91 4.46 4.74
C ASN A 310 2.69 3.70 5.26
N VAL A 311 1.49 4.14 4.90
CA VAL A 311 0.23 3.50 5.29
C VAL A 311 -0.62 3.29 4.05
N ASP A 312 -0.88 2.04 3.70
CA ASP A 312 -1.91 1.75 2.72
C ASP A 312 -3.28 2.03 3.35
N SER A 313 -4.15 2.65 2.60
CA SER A 313 -5.52 2.93 3.00
C SER A 313 -6.48 2.85 1.82
N PHE A 314 -7.74 2.58 2.10
CA PHE A 314 -8.82 2.72 1.13
C PHE A 314 -9.66 3.93 1.48
N ALA A 315 -9.75 4.87 0.54
CA ALA A 315 -10.73 5.95 0.57
C ALA A 315 -12.04 5.47 -0.09
N PHE A 316 -13.17 5.90 0.46
CA PHE A 316 -14.50 5.49 0.03
C PHE A 316 -15.15 6.59 -0.79
N PHE A 317 -15.71 6.25 -1.94
CA PHE A 317 -16.34 7.20 -2.85
C PHE A 317 -17.85 7.18 -2.71
N LYS A 318 -18.50 8.33 -2.89
CA LYS A 318 -19.96 8.41 -2.94
C LYS A 318 -20.48 7.61 -4.13
N VAL A 319 -21.37 6.68 -3.86
CA VAL A 319 -22.04 5.82 -4.85
C VAL A 319 -23.56 6.08 -4.83
N LYS A 320 -24.26 5.67 -5.88
CA LYS A 320 -25.72 5.87 -5.97
C LYS A 320 -26.54 4.75 -5.32
N SER A 321 -25.94 3.57 -5.14
CA SER A 321 -26.61 2.39 -4.60
C SER A 321 -26.46 2.30 -3.07
N PRO A 322 -27.55 2.28 -2.29
CA PRO A 322 -27.48 2.06 -0.84
C PRO A 322 -26.86 0.70 -0.46
N ASP A 323 -27.08 -0.33 -1.29
CA ASP A 323 -26.50 -1.64 -1.04
C ASP A 323 -24.98 -1.60 -1.16
N VAL A 324 -24.45 -0.88 -2.19
CA VAL A 324 -23.00 -0.68 -2.34
C VAL A 324 -22.44 0.15 -1.18
N GLU A 325 -23.17 1.19 -0.70
CA GLU A 325 -22.75 1.95 0.48
C GLU A 325 -22.67 1.07 1.72
N LYS A 326 -23.61 0.14 1.90
CA LYS A 326 -23.55 -0.85 2.97
C LYS A 326 -22.27 -1.71 2.83
N GLY A 327 -21.99 -2.26 1.65
CA GLY A 327 -20.79 -3.05 1.40
C GLY A 327 -19.49 -2.25 1.62
N GLN A 328 -19.47 -0.94 1.32
CA GLN A 328 -18.36 -0.05 1.65
C GLN A 328 -18.14 0.02 3.18
N LYS A 329 -19.20 0.11 3.97
CA LYS A 329 -19.11 0.12 5.44
C LYS A 329 -18.68 -1.23 6.00
N ASP A 330 -19.13 -2.33 5.40
CA ASP A 330 -18.67 -3.69 5.73
C ASP A 330 -17.17 -3.87 5.41
N LEU A 331 -16.70 -3.33 4.27
CA LEU A 331 -15.28 -3.28 3.95
C LEU A 331 -14.49 -2.44 4.96
N ALA A 332 -14.98 -1.24 5.30
CA ALA A 332 -14.34 -0.37 6.28
C ALA A 332 -14.16 -1.05 7.65
N SER A 333 -15.22 -1.67 8.16
CA SER A 333 -15.20 -2.47 9.39
C SER A 333 -14.22 -3.63 9.31
N LEU A 334 -14.21 -4.34 8.17
CA LEU A 334 -13.31 -5.47 7.94
C LEU A 334 -11.84 -5.07 8.04
N LEU A 335 -11.45 -3.94 7.44
CA LEU A 335 -10.06 -3.47 7.39
C LEU A 335 -9.44 -3.27 8.77
N LEU A 336 -10.23 -2.90 9.79
CA LEU A 336 -9.75 -2.74 11.17
C LEU A 336 -9.99 -3.98 12.05
N SER A 337 -10.60 -5.04 11.52
CA SER A 337 -10.84 -6.26 12.30
C SER A 337 -9.52 -6.95 12.68
N PRO A 338 -9.39 -7.52 13.90
CA PRO A 338 -8.15 -8.18 14.32
C PRO A 338 -7.74 -9.34 13.39
N LYS A 339 -8.71 -10.14 12.92
CA LYS A 339 -8.46 -11.28 12.02
C LYS A 339 -7.84 -10.81 10.69
N PHE A 340 -8.41 -9.75 10.10
CA PHE A 340 -7.87 -9.18 8.88
C PHE A 340 -6.47 -8.60 9.09
N GLN A 341 -6.31 -7.78 10.13
CA GLN A 341 -5.03 -7.13 10.44
C GLN A 341 -3.89 -8.15 10.64
N GLU A 342 -4.18 -9.31 11.25
CA GLU A 342 -3.19 -10.39 11.38
C GLU A 342 -2.89 -11.02 10.01
N ILE A 343 -3.91 -11.59 9.35
CA ILE A 343 -3.68 -12.44 8.17
C ILE A 343 -3.13 -11.62 6.98
N PHE A 344 -3.68 -10.42 6.77
CA PHE A 344 -3.22 -9.55 5.69
C PHE A 344 -1.75 -9.16 5.87
N ASN A 345 -1.37 -8.69 7.06
CA ASN A 345 -0.03 -8.20 7.33
C ASN A 345 1.03 -9.31 7.33
N LEU A 346 0.67 -10.53 7.72
CA LEU A 346 1.53 -11.72 7.57
C LEU A 346 1.89 -11.98 6.09
N ASN A 347 0.95 -11.77 5.16
CA ASN A 347 1.20 -11.96 3.72
C ASN A 347 1.87 -10.73 3.07
N LYS A 348 1.45 -9.52 3.44
CA LYS A 348 1.93 -8.26 2.85
C LYS A 348 3.36 -7.91 3.28
N GLY A 349 3.77 -8.36 4.46
CA GLY A 349 5.09 -8.07 5.01
C GLY A 349 5.16 -6.90 5.98
N SER A 350 4.10 -6.14 6.08
CA SER A 350 3.90 -4.98 6.95
C SER A 350 3.55 -5.36 8.39
N ILE A 351 3.32 -4.36 9.22
CA ILE A 351 2.77 -4.54 10.57
C ILE A 351 1.33 -4.03 10.65
N PRO A 352 0.50 -4.58 11.57
CA PRO A 352 -0.86 -4.08 11.79
C PRO A 352 -0.87 -2.60 12.16
N VAL A 353 -1.82 -1.84 11.58
CA VAL A 353 -2.08 -0.46 12.01
C VAL A 353 -2.87 -0.41 13.31
N ARG A 354 -3.65 -1.46 13.57
CA ARG A 354 -4.43 -1.60 14.80
C ARG A 354 -3.52 -1.80 15.99
N GLN A 355 -3.64 -0.93 16.99
CA GLN A 355 -2.87 -1.02 18.25
C GLN A 355 -3.34 -2.22 19.09
N GLY A 356 -2.45 -2.74 19.94
CA GLY A 356 -2.76 -3.82 20.87
C GLY A 356 -2.92 -5.20 20.23
N MET A 357 -2.44 -5.40 19.01
CA MET A 357 -2.45 -6.71 18.34
C MET A 357 -1.40 -7.66 18.93
N ASP A 358 -1.78 -8.93 19.01
CA ASP A 358 -0.82 -10.01 19.27
C ASP A 358 0.04 -10.25 18.01
N LEU A 359 1.35 -10.11 18.16
CA LEU A 359 2.31 -10.31 17.09
C LEU A 359 3.02 -11.68 17.16
N SER A 360 2.60 -12.60 18.02
CA SER A 360 3.28 -13.89 18.27
C SER A 360 3.48 -14.74 17.00
N LYS A 361 2.62 -14.58 15.98
CA LYS A 361 2.74 -15.25 14.68
C LYS A 361 3.64 -14.54 13.68
N PHE A 362 4.06 -13.31 14.00
CA PHE A 362 4.90 -12.52 13.11
C PHE A 362 6.37 -12.88 13.27
N ASP A 363 7.14 -12.69 12.21
CA ASP A 363 8.57 -12.99 12.19
C ASP A 363 9.45 -11.90 12.86
N ALA A 364 10.73 -12.17 12.97
CA ALA A 364 11.69 -11.26 13.60
C ALA A 364 11.76 -9.88 12.92
N CYS A 365 11.57 -9.79 11.58
CA CYS A 365 11.55 -8.52 10.87
C CYS A 365 10.34 -7.68 11.27
N ALA A 366 9.17 -8.29 11.37
CA ALA A 366 7.94 -7.59 11.80
C ALA A 366 8.01 -7.19 13.27
N HIS A 367 8.52 -8.05 14.17
CA HIS A 367 8.77 -7.70 15.57
C HIS A 367 9.69 -6.50 15.70
N ARG A 368 10.80 -6.48 14.95
CA ARG A 368 11.70 -5.35 14.92
C ARG A 368 11.00 -4.10 14.38
N SER A 369 10.24 -4.21 13.28
CA SER A 369 9.47 -3.10 12.72
C SER A 369 8.54 -2.47 13.75
N ALA A 370 7.76 -3.28 14.47
CA ALA A 370 6.82 -2.82 15.49
C ALA A 370 7.52 -2.14 16.67
N ALA A 371 8.64 -2.70 17.15
CA ALA A 371 9.43 -2.14 18.22
C ALA A 371 10.06 -0.80 17.82
N ASP A 372 10.65 -0.73 16.62
CA ASP A 372 11.28 0.48 16.07
C ASP A 372 10.24 1.57 15.78
N PHE A 373 9.04 1.21 15.32
CA PHE A 373 7.91 2.15 15.12
C PHE A 373 7.55 2.83 16.45
N THR A 374 7.29 2.04 17.47
CA THR A 374 6.93 2.53 18.81
C THR A 374 8.06 3.40 19.42
N SER A 375 9.30 2.94 19.30
CA SER A 375 10.47 3.67 19.80
C SER A 375 10.66 4.99 19.04
N SER A 376 10.52 5.00 17.72
CA SER A 376 10.67 6.20 16.89
C SER A 376 9.55 7.20 17.14
N GLN A 377 8.33 6.73 17.40
CA GLN A 377 7.21 7.57 17.80
C GLN A 377 7.53 8.28 19.13
N ALA A 378 7.97 7.54 20.13
CA ALA A 378 8.31 8.08 21.46
C ALA A 378 9.48 9.08 21.40
N LYS A 379 10.48 8.84 20.55
CA LYS A 379 11.67 9.70 20.37
C LYS A 379 11.45 10.86 19.39
N GLY A 380 10.30 10.95 18.74
CA GLY A 380 10.06 11.95 17.71
C GLY A 380 10.89 11.73 16.43
N THR A 381 11.35 10.51 16.16
CA THR A 381 12.12 10.13 14.96
C THR A 381 11.32 9.29 13.96
N LEU A 382 10.01 9.16 14.20
CA LEU A 382 9.06 8.66 13.23
C LEU A 382 8.80 9.75 12.18
N VAL A 383 8.98 9.42 10.90
CA VAL A 383 8.80 10.35 9.78
C VAL A 383 7.92 9.75 8.69
N PRO A 384 6.99 10.52 8.11
CA PRO A 384 6.20 10.05 6.98
C PRO A 384 7.05 9.98 5.71
N SER A 385 6.84 8.97 4.88
CA SER A 385 7.53 8.84 3.61
C SER A 385 7.03 9.89 2.61
N TRP A 386 7.92 10.74 2.12
CA TRP A 386 7.58 11.64 1.02
C TRP A 386 7.54 10.88 -0.31
N ALA A 387 8.36 9.84 -0.47
CA ALA A 387 8.43 9.01 -1.67
C ALA A 387 7.29 7.98 -1.78
N HIS A 388 6.32 8.00 -0.85
CA HIS A 388 5.15 7.13 -0.86
C HIS A 388 3.88 7.86 -0.42
N ASP A 389 3.66 9.05 -0.95
CA ASP A 389 2.44 9.84 -0.81
C ASP A 389 2.03 10.19 0.65
N MET A 390 2.95 10.18 1.63
CA MET A 390 2.52 10.35 3.03
C MET A 390 2.57 11.80 3.53
N VAL A 391 3.23 12.72 2.82
CA VAL A 391 3.43 14.07 3.36
C VAL A 391 3.38 15.20 2.32
N VAL A 392 3.89 14.99 1.11
CA VAL A 392 3.85 16.00 0.06
C VAL A 392 2.66 15.76 -0.88
N THR A 393 2.23 16.80 -1.59
CA THR A 393 1.20 16.64 -2.62
C THR A 393 1.71 15.77 -3.76
N PRO A 394 0.84 15.08 -4.51
CA PRO A 394 1.24 14.32 -5.70
C PRO A 394 2.03 15.15 -6.72
N ALA A 395 1.77 16.46 -6.82
CA ALA A 395 2.49 17.36 -7.70
C ALA A 395 3.96 17.54 -7.25
N VAL A 396 4.19 17.78 -5.97
CA VAL A 396 5.55 17.89 -5.40
C VAL A 396 6.29 16.57 -5.48
N GLU A 397 5.62 15.47 -5.16
CA GLU A 397 6.20 14.11 -5.23
C GLU A 397 6.67 13.80 -6.66
N GLY A 398 5.81 13.99 -7.65
CA GLY A 398 6.15 13.79 -9.06
C GLY A 398 7.33 14.65 -9.50
N ALA A 399 7.36 15.93 -9.09
CA ALA A 399 8.48 16.83 -9.39
C ALA A 399 9.80 16.37 -8.73
N PHE A 400 9.74 15.83 -7.50
CA PHE A 400 10.92 15.23 -6.85
C PHE A 400 11.38 13.96 -7.57
N TYR A 401 10.45 13.11 -8.02
CA TYR A 401 10.79 11.93 -8.83
C TYR A 401 11.53 12.30 -10.12
N ASP A 402 11.06 13.34 -10.81
CA ASP A 402 11.68 13.82 -12.05
C ASP A 402 13.11 14.33 -11.78
N VAL A 403 13.30 15.14 -10.74
CA VAL A 403 14.64 15.65 -10.38
C VAL A 403 15.58 14.50 -10.03
N LEU A 404 15.16 13.56 -9.21
CA LEU A 404 16.01 12.44 -8.78
C LEU A 404 16.29 11.46 -9.92
N GLY A 405 15.28 11.17 -10.75
CA GLY A 405 15.44 10.32 -11.94
C GLY A 405 16.41 10.93 -12.95
N ASN A 406 16.30 12.24 -13.21
CA ASN A 406 17.24 12.96 -14.07
C ASN A 406 18.65 12.94 -13.47
N TYR A 407 18.80 13.31 -12.20
CA TYR A 407 20.08 13.28 -11.52
C TYR A 407 20.71 11.87 -11.50
N TRP A 408 19.93 10.82 -11.28
CA TRP A 408 20.41 9.44 -11.36
C TRP A 408 20.98 9.09 -12.73
N ASN A 409 20.36 9.57 -13.80
CA ASN A 409 20.71 9.20 -15.18
C ASN A 409 21.75 10.13 -15.85
N ASP A 410 21.83 11.39 -15.45
CA ASP A 410 22.78 12.36 -16.01
C ASP A 410 24.07 12.40 -15.16
N ASP A 411 25.14 11.84 -15.69
CA ASP A 411 26.44 11.79 -15.01
C ASP A 411 27.14 13.16 -14.94
N ASN A 412 26.68 14.18 -15.69
CA ASN A 412 27.21 15.53 -15.68
C ASN A 412 26.54 16.44 -14.66
N GLU A 413 25.34 16.11 -14.20
CA GLU A 413 24.62 16.90 -13.21
C GLU A 413 25.30 16.79 -11.84
N THR A 414 25.62 17.94 -11.25
CA THR A 414 26.20 18.02 -9.92
C THR A 414 25.16 17.85 -8.82
N ALA A 415 25.58 17.41 -7.64
CA ALA A 415 24.69 17.29 -6.49
C ALA A 415 24.10 18.63 -6.04
N GLN A 416 24.83 19.73 -6.23
CA GLN A 416 24.33 21.08 -5.92
C GLN A 416 23.21 21.48 -6.90
N GLU A 417 23.37 21.24 -8.19
CA GLU A 417 22.33 21.53 -9.19
C GLU A 417 21.05 20.71 -8.91
N ALA A 418 21.19 19.43 -8.56
CA ALA A 418 20.06 18.60 -8.17
C ALA A 418 19.38 19.11 -6.89
N ALA A 419 20.15 19.57 -5.89
CA ALA A 419 19.62 20.17 -4.66
C ALA A 419 18.85 21.46 -4.94
N ASP A 420 19.38 22.32 -5.83
CA ASP A 420 18.68 23.54 -6.26
C ASP A 420 17.37 23.22 -7.00
N LYS A 421 17.37 22.19 -7.85
CA LYS A 421 16.15 21.70 -8.54
C LYS A 421 15.12 21.13 -7.56
N LEU A 422 15.54 20.36 -6.54
CA LEU A 422 14.63 19.88 -5.49
C LEU A 422 13.96 21.05 -4.75
N ALA A 423 14.72 22.10 -4.46
CA ALA A 423 14.16 23.29 -3.80
C ALA A 423 13.16 24.05 -4.70
N VAL A 424 13.33 24.01 -6.02
CA VAL A 424 12.34 24.53 -6.98
C VAL A 424 11.13 23.63 -7.03
N ALA A 425 11.32 22.32 -7.15
CA ALA A 425 10.26 21.31 -7.20
C ALA A 425 9.37 21.34 -5.93
N ALA A 426 9.94 21.63 -4.77
CA ALA A 426 9.19 21.79 -3.51
C ALA A 426 8.15 22.93 -3.51
N LYS A 427 8.13 23.79 -4.53
CA LYS A 427 7.17 24.89 -4.72
C LYS A 427 6.08 24.57 -5.74
N THR A 428 6.09 23.37 -6.32
CA THR A 428 5.08 22.95 -7.29
C THR A 428 3.69 22.90 -6.59
N GLN A 429 2.66 23.41 -7.28
CA GLN A 429 1.29 23.46 -6.78
C GLN A 429 0.41 22.40 -7.47
#